data_916b59d615582a289bb22f6e8a54f015
#
_entry.id   916b59d615582a289bb22f6e8a54f015
#
_cell.length_a   1.000
_cell.length_b   1.000
_cell.length_c   1.000
_cell.angle_alpha   90.00
_cell.angle_beta   90.00
_cell.angle_gamma   90.00
#
_symmetry.space_group_name_H-M   'P 1'
#
loop_
_entity.id
_entity.type
_entity.pdbx_description
1 polymer ?
#
loop_
_entity_poly.entity_id
_entity_poly.type
_entity_poly.pdbx_seq_one_letter_code
_entity_poly.pdbx_strand_id
1 'polypeptide(L)'
;RTDGVSVDIDGDYTETLARIEANQDGIGVFGLAFYQNNTNKLQVGTMSGVVPSVESISSGEYPVSRPLYFYIKAAHLDVIPGLKDFAEFFVSDDIAGPDGPLAEYGLVSDPNLKSTQELVATETKM
;
A
#
# COMPACT_ATOMS: atom_id res chain seq x y z
N ARG A 1 -15.68 -7.58 18.86
CA ARG A 1 -15.73 -8.99 19.23
C ARG A 1 -14.40 -9.39 19.84
N THR A 2 -14.42 -9.96 21.04
CA THR A 2 -13.22 -10.33 21.81
C THR A 2 -13.12 -11.83 22.09
N ASP A 3 -14.03 -12.62 21.53
CA ASP A 3 -14.16 -14.05 21.69
C ASP A 3 -13.55 -14.87 20.55
N GLY A 4 -12.97 -14.21 19.56
CA GLY A 4 -12.23 -14.83 18.46
C GLY A 4 -10.76 -15.05 18.79
N VAL A 5 -10.18 -16.13 18.28
CA VAL A 5 -8.72 -16.32 18.30
C VAL A 5 -8.10 -15.44 17.23
N SER A 6 -7.22 -14.53 17.65
CA SER A 6 -6.42 -13.69 16.77
C SER A 6 -4.95 -14.09 16.91
N VAL A 7 -4.28 -14.30 15.77
CA VAL A 7 -2.86 -14.63 15.72
C VAL A 7 -2.16 -13.57 14.86
N ASP A 8 -1.20 -12.89 15.45
CA ASP A 8 -0.30 -11.99 14.73
C ASP A 8 0.91 -12.81 14.24
N ILE A 9 1.24 -12.67 12.95
CA ILE A 9 2.28 -13.43 12.27
C ILE A 9 3.37 -12.48 11.70
N ASP A 10 3.51 -11.30 12.29
CA ASP A 10 4.54 -10.31 11.94
C ASP A 10 4.65 -10.01 10.42
N GLY A 11 3.52 -10.09 9.71
CA GLY A 11 3.47 -9.80 8.27
C GLY A 11 3.96 -10.93 7.35
N ASP A 12 4.19 -12.14 7.86
CA ASP A 12 4.48 -13.30 7.00
C ASP A 12 3.21 -13.79 6.28
N TYR A 13 3.06 -13.34 5.03
CA TYR A 13 1.94 -13.70 4.19
C TYR A 13 1.95 -15.18 3.78
N THR A 14 3.11 -15.82 3.69
CA THR A 14 3.21 -17.24 3.33
C THR A 14 2.68 -18.12 4.45
N GLU A 15 3.06 -17.81 5.70
CA GLU A 15 2.54 -18.52 6.86
C GLU A 15 1.04 -18.24 7.04
N THR A 16 0.62 -16.98 6.86
CA THR A 16 -0.80 -16.61 6.93
C THR A 16 -1.62 -17.40 5.91
N LEU A 17 -1.16 -17.51 4.67
CA LEU A 17 -1.83 -18.29 3.63
C LEU A 17 -1.95 -19.77 4.02
N ALA A 18 -0.86 -20.39 4.49
CA ALA A 18 -0.87 -21.80 4.90
C ALA A 18 -1.88 -22.06 6.04
N ARG A 19 -2.01 -21.14 6.98
CA ARG A 19 -2.99 -21.25 8.08
C ARG A 19 -4.44 -21.10 7.59
N ILE A 20 -4.69 -20.22 6.61
CA ILE A 20 -6.02 -20.07 6.00
C ILE A 20 -6.38 -21.31 5.16
N GLU A 21 -5.44 -21.85 4.38
CA GLU A 21 -5.66 -23.10 3.63
C GLU A 21 -5.98 -24.27 4.56
N ALA A 22 -5.40 -24.30 5.75
CA ALA A 22 -5.66 -25.35 6.75
C ALA A 22 -6.95 -25.14 7.55
N ASN A 23 -7.56 -23.97 7.48
CA ASN A 23 -8.75 -23.61 8.28
C ASN A 23 -9.79 -22.89 7.44
N GLN A 24 -10.81 -23.61 6.98
CA GLN A 24 -11.87 -23.07 6.11
C GLN A 24 -12.69 -21.94 6.75
N ASP A 25 -12.72 -21.86 8.07
CA ASP A 25 -13.43 -20.83 8.83
C ASP A 25 -12.51 -19.64 9.20
N GLY A 26 -11.27 -19.67 8.74
CA GLY A 26 -10.25 -18.65 9.01
C GLY A 26 -10.41 -17.41 8.13
N ILE A 27 -10.02 -16.26 8.67
CA ILE A 27 -9.91 -14.99 7.94
C ILE A 27 -8.47 -14.51 8.04
N GLY A 28 -7.86 -14.21 6.90
CA GLY A 28 -6.52 -13.61 6.81
C GLY A 28 -6.60 -12.16 6.31
N VAL A 29 -5.63 -11.35 6.70
CA VAL A 29 -5.44 -9.99 6.20
C VAL A 29 -4.18 -9.96 5.35
N PHE A 30 -4.33 -9.53 4.11
CA PHE A 30 -3.26 -9.50 3.11
C PHE A 30 -3.22 -8.16 2.40
N GLY A 31 -2.06 -7.81 1.84
CA GLY A 31 -1.99 -6.75 0.85
C GLY A 31 -2.68 -7.15 -0.46
N LEU A 32 -3.18 -6.16 -1.20
CA LEU A 32 -3.91 -6.39 -2.45
C LEU A 32 -3.14 -7.25 -3.44
N ALA A 33 -1.86 -6.95 -3.67
CA ALA A 33 -1.02 -7.69 -4.61
C ALA A 33 -0.86 -9.17 -4.24
N PHE A 34 -0.69 -9.46 -2.94
CA PHE A 34 -0.60 -10.85 -2.51
C PHE A 34 -1.89 -11.62 -2.78
N TYR A 35 -3.05 -10.98 -2.51
CA TYR A 35 -4.34 -11.55 -2.88
C TYR A 35 -4.46 -11.79 -4.39
N GLN A 36 -4.13 -10.80 -5.22
CA GLN A 36 -4.21 -10.90 -6.68
C GLN A 36 -3.38 -12.06 -7.24
N ASN A 37 -2.22 -12.34 -6.65
CA ASN A 37 -1.36 -13.46 -7.04
C ASN A 37 -1.82 -14.83 -6.49
N ASN A 38 -2.82 -14.86 -5.61
CA ASN A 38 -3.31 -16.08 -4.95
C ASN A 38 -4.84 -16.24 -5.05
N THR A 39 -5.47 -15.69 -6.07
CA THR A 39 -6.94 -15.76 -6.28
C THR A 39 -7.47 -17.17 -6.47
N ASN A 40 -6.61 -18.12 -6.83
CA ASN A 40 -6.95 -19.55 -6.93
C ASN A 40 -7.07 -20.24 -5.56
N LYS A 41 -6.58 -19.61 -4.49
CA LYS A 41 -6.58 -20.15 -3.12
C LYS A 41 -7.41 -19.32 -2.15
N LEU A 42 -7.57 -18.04 -2.44
CA LEU A 42 -8.20 -17.06 -1.58
C LEU A 42 -9.47 -16.50 -2.22
N GLN A 43 -10.49 -16.34 -1.39
CA GLN A 43 -11.68 -15.57 -1.73
C GLN A 43 -11.67 -14.27 -0.91
N VAL A 44 -11.83 -13.13 -1.58
CA VAL A 44 -11.87 -11.85 -0.89
C VAL A 44 -13.26 -11.54 -0.33
N GLY A 45 -13.29 -11.03 0.89
CA GLY A 45 -14.50 -10.46 1.48
C GLY A 45 -14.70 -9.00 1.07
N THR A 46 -15.94 -8.59 0.88
CA THR A 46 -16.29 -7.19 0.67
C THR A 46 -16.30 -6.41 1.99
N MET A 47 -15.89 -5.15 1.93
CA MET A 47 -16.04 -4.21 3.05
C MET A 47 -17.11 -3.18 2.70
N SER A 48 -18.20 -3.14 3.49
CA SER A 48 -19.36 -2.30 3.20
C SER A 48 -19.96 -2.50 1.79
N GLY A 49 -19.86 -3.73 1.26
CA GLY A 49 -20.33 -4.07 -0.09
C GLY A 49 -19.34 -3.75 -1.21
N VAL A 50 -18.19 -3.14 -0.91
CA VAL A 50 -17.16 -2.81 -1.90
C VAL A 50 -16.11 -3.90 -1.97
N VAL A 51 -15.78 -4.35 -3.18
CA VAL A 51 -14.70 -5.30 -3.45
C VAL A 51 -13.38 -4.51 -3.58
N PRO A 52 -12.27 -4.97 -2.96
CA PRO A 52 -10.98 -4.34 -3.17
C PRO A 52 -10.49 -4.54 -4.61
N SER A 53 -10.24 -3.45 -5.28
CA SER A 53 -9.62 -3.38 -6.61
C SER A 53 -8.73 -2.15 -6.69
N VAL A 54 -7.90 -2.08 -7.73
CA VAL A 54 -7.07 -0.89 -7.97
C VAL A 54 -7.96 0.36 -8.09
N GLU A 55 -9.09 0.26 -8.78
CA GLU A 55 -10.03 1.36 -8.96
C GLU A 55 -10.69 1.80 -7.65
N SER A 56 -11.23 0.84 -6.88
CA SER A 56 -11.93 1.15 -5.62
C SER A 56 -10.98 1.68 -4.54
N ILE A 57 -9.71 1.29 -4.58
CA ILE A 57 -8.66 1.81 -3.70
C ILE A 57 -8.21 3.20 -4.14
N SER A 58 -7.92 3.38 -5.43
CA SER A 58 -7.48 4.67 -5.98
C SER A 58 -8.55 5.75 -5.83
N SER A 59 -9.84 5.40 -6.03
CA SER A 59 -10.95 6.34 -5.83
C SER A 59 -11.26 6.62 -4.35
N GLY A 60 -10.71 5.84 -3.41
CA GLY A 60 -11.04 5.92 -1.99
C GLY A 60 -12.40 5.32 -1.61
N GLU A 61 -13.05 4.61 -2.54
CA GLU A 61 -14.32 3.93 -2.28
C GLU A 61 -14.16 2.75 -1.33
N TYR A 62 -13.02 2.04 -1.40
CA TYR A 62 -12.72 0.93 -0.50
C TYR A 62 -12.37 1.43 0.89
N PRO A 63 -13.21 1.20 1.92
CA PRO A 63 -13.16 1.96 3.18
C PRO A 63 -11.96 1.64 4.08
N VAL A 64 -11.23 0.56 3.80
CA VAL A 64 -10.03 0.18 4.57
C VAL A 64 -8.73 0.40 3.80
N SER A 65 -8.81 1.06 2.64
CA SER A 65 -7.60 1.55 1.97
C SER A 65 -6.97 2.68 2.79
N ARG A 66 -5.66 2.78 2.73
CA ARG A 66 -4.92 3.85 3.40
C ARG A 66 -3.68 4.23 2.61
N PRO A 67 -3.31 5.51 2.58
CA PRO A 67 -2.08 5.94 1.95
C PRO A 67 -0.86 5.47 2.74
N LEU A 68 0.22 5.21 2.02
CA LEU A 68 1.56 5.07 2.60
C LEU A 68 2.29 6.41 2.46
N TYR A 69 2.99 6.80 3.50
CA TYR A 69 3.78 8.01 3.52
C TYR A 69 5.25 7.70 3.73
N PHE A 70 6.12 8.42 3.06
CA PHE A 70 7.51 8.51 3.47
C PHE A 70 7.78 9.89 4.07
N TYR A 71 8.74 9.97 4.97
CA TYR A 71 9.02 11.19 5.70
C TYR A 71 10.46 11.63 5.49
N ILE A 72 10.64 12.91 5.16
CA ILE A 72 11.94 13.53 5.03
C ILE A 72 12.07 14.62 6.09
N LYS A 73 13.20 14.61 6.81
CA LYS A 73 13.49 15.65 7.76
C LYS A 73 13.93 16.91 7.00
N ALA A 74 13.09 17.96 6.98
CA ALA A 74 13.35 19.18 6.23
C ALA A 74 14.71 19.82 6.56
N ALA A 75 15.14 19.78 7.83
CA ALA A 75 16.46 20.29 8.24
C ALA A 75 17.65 19.54 7.62
N HIS A 76 17.43 18.41 6.94
CA HIS A 76 18.48 17.65 6.27
C HIS A 76 18.57 17.94 4.76
N LEU A 77 17.59 18.61 4.18
CA LEU A 77 17.55 18.87 2.74
C LEU A 77 18.77 19.66 2.27
N ASP A 78 19.17 20.68 3.03
CA ASP A 78 20.33 21.53 2.72
C ASP A 78 21.67 20.93 3.20
N VAL A 79 21.63 19.87 4.00
CA VAL A 79 22.82 19.29 4.65
C VAL A 79 23.28 18.00 4.01
N ILE A 80 22.33 17.18 3.53
CA ILE A 80 22.61 15.89 2.93
C ILE A 80 22.54 16.02 1.41
N PRO A 81 23.68 15.97 0.69
CA PRO A 81 23.69 16.06 -0.77
C PRO A 81 22.81 14.95 -1.39
N GLY A 82 21.99 15.31 -2.38
CA GLY A 82 21.15 14.38 -3.12
C GLY A 82 19.88 13.92 -2.39
N LEU A 83 19.62 14.37 -1.15
CA LEU A 83 18.40 13.99 -0.45
C LEU A 83 17.14 14.52 -1.13
N LYS A 84 17.19 15.74 -1.65
CA LYS A 84 16.10 16.33 -2.42
C LYS A 84 15.89 15.57 -3.74
N ASP A 85 16.96 15.34 -4.49
CA ASP A 85 16.91 14.60 -5.76
C ASP A 85 16.35 13.18 -5.55
N PHE A 86 16.73 12.52 -4.46
CA PHE A 86 16.18 11.22 -4.08
C PHE A 86 14.67 11.31 -3.80
N ALA A 87 14.23 12.33 -3.08
CA ALA A 87 12.81 12.51 -2.79
C ALA A 87 11.99 12.76 -4.05
N GLU A 88 12.46 13.63 -4.93
CA GLU A 88 11.84 13.92 -6.23
C GLU A 88 11.79 12.66 -7.11
N PHE A 89 12.89 11.91 -7.17
CA PHE A 89 12.95 10.65 -7.90
C PHE A 89 11.98 9.62 -7.33
N PHE A 90 11.91 9.48 -5.99
CA PHE A 90 11.04 8.50 -5.35
C PHE A 90 9.55 8.73 -5.63
N VAL A 91 9.12 9.99 -5.77
CA VAL A 91 7.73 10.33 -6.12
C VAL A 91 7.52 10.55 -7.62
N SER A 92 8.54 10.32 -8.46
CA SER A 92 8.38 10.46 -9.91
C SER A 92 7.40 9.45 -10.49
N ASP A 93 6.87 9.73 -11.68
CA ASP A 93 6.00 8.80 -12.40
C ASP A 93 6.72 7.48 -12.71
N ASP A 94 8.04 7.52 -12.90
CA ASP A 94 8.88 6.33 -13.17
C ASP A 94 8.93 5.36 -11.97
N ILE A 95 8.72 5.85 -10.75
CA ILE A 95 8.80 5.04 -9.52
C ILE A 95 7.41 4.84 -8.89
N ALA A 96 6.68 5.92 -8.65
CA ALA A 96 5.41 5.93 -7.94
C ALA A 96 4.18 5.97 -8.88
N GLY A 97 4.41 6.07 -10.18
CA GLY A 97 3.35 6.03 -11.19
C GLY A 97 2.70 4.65 -11.32
N PRO A 98 1.59 4.56 -12.09
CA PRO A 98 0.83 3.33 -12.22
C PRO A 98 1.60 2.18 -12.89
N ASP A 99 2.61 2.49 -13.70
CA ASP A 99 3.48 1.52 -14.39
C ASP A 99 4.86 1.43 -13.73
N GLY A 100 5.06 2.07 -12.59
CA GLY A 100 6.33 2.09 -11.87
C GLY A 100 6.54 0.85 -10.98
N PRO A 101 7.78 0.63 -10.52
CA PRO A 101 8.12 -0.53 -9.69
C PRO A 101 7.32 -0.62 -8.38
N LEU A 102 6.83 0.50 -7.82
CA LEU A 102 5.98 0.43 -6.64
C LEU A 102 4.63 -0.25 -6.94
N ALA A 103 4.09 -0.07 -8.15
CA ALA A 103 2.88 -0.77 -8.59
C ALA A 103 3.15 -2.28 -8.76
N GLU A 104 4.33 -2.67 -9.26
CA GLU A 104 4.73 -4.07 -9.35
C GLU A 104 4.83 -4.75 -7.97
N TYR A 105 5.22 -3.99 -6.95
CA TYR A 105 5.17 -4.44 -5.55
C TYR A 105 3.76 -4.44 -4.93
N GLY A 106 2.75 -3.99 -5.69
CA GLY A 106 1.35 -4.02 -5.31
C GLY A 106 0.85 -2.81 -4.55
N LEU A 107 1.55 -1.71 -4.65
CA LEU A 107 1.04 -0.42 -4.22
C LEU A 107 0.16 0.17 -5.33
N VAL A 108 -0.94 0.79 -4.95
CA VAL A 108 -1.80 1.52 -5.88
C VAL A 108 -1.27 2.95 -5.98
N SER A 109 -0.98 3.41 -7.21
CA SER A 109 -0.51 4.77 -7.44
C SER A 109 -1.54 5.79 -6.92
N ASP A 110 -1.04 6.84 -6.25
CA ASP A 110 -1.88 7.91 -5.72
C ASP A 110 -2.48 8.73 -6.89
N PRO A 111 -3.81 8.91 -6.96
CA PRO A 111 -4.41 9.78 -7.97
C PRO A 111 -3.96 11.25 -7.87
N ASN A 112 -3.45 11.67 -6.70
CA ASN A 112 -2.89 12.99 -6.46
C ASN A 112 -1.36 13.04 -6.55
N LEU A 113 -0.71 12.06 -7.17
CA LEU A 113 0.76 11.97 -7.25
C LEU A 113 1.41 13.27 -7.75
N LYS A 114 0.81 13.95 -8.73
CA LYS A 114 1.32 15.23 -9.23
C LYS A 114 1.36 16.32 -8.16
N SER A 115 0.34 16.40 -7.33
CA SER A 115 0.34 17.34 -6.20
C SER A 115 1.44 17.01 -5.20
N THR A 116 1.68 15.73 -4.94
CA THR A 116 2.79 15.28 -4.09
C THR A 116 4.16 15.65 -4.68
N GLN A 117 4.34 15.49 -5.99
CA GLN A 117 5.55 15.91 -6.70
C GLN A 117 5.80 17.43 -6.54
N GLU A 118 4.77 18.25 -6.70
CA GLU A 118 4.85 19.70 -6.51
C GLU A 118 5.22 20.08 -5.07
N LEU A 119 4.64 19.40 -4.07
CA LEU A 119 4.95 19.63 -2.66
C LEU A 119 6.41 19.28 -2.34
N VAL A 120 6.94 18.21 -2.89
CA VAL A 120 8.34 17.81 -2.72
C VAL A 120 9.27 18.82 -3.42
N ALA A 121 8.99 19.19 -4.65
CA ALA A 121 9.80 20.14 -5.42
C ALA A 121 9.87 21.53 -4.75
N THR A 122 8.76 21.97 -4.15
CA THR A 122 8.66 23.26 -3.44
C THR A 122 9.04 23.19 -1.95
N GLU A 123 9.41 22.00 -1.43
CA GLU A 123 9.77 21.76 -0.02
C GLU A 123 8.65 22.19 0.95
N THR A 124 7.42 22.13 0.48
CA THR A 124 6.26 22.54 1.27
C THR A 124 6.01 21.53 2.39
N LYS A 125 5.96 22.01 3.63
CA LYS A 125 5.64 21.17 4.79
C LYS A 125 4.13 20.90 4.82
N MET A 126 3.78 19.65 4.98
CA MET A 126 2.41 19.25 5.31
C MET A 126 2.12 19.41 6.80
#